data_ca04fafdcaf8fea97ee30e261044ce7a
#
_entry.id   ca04fafdcaf8fea97ee30e261044ce7a
#
_cell.length_a   1.000
_cell.length_b   1.000
_cell.length_c   1.000
_cell.angle_alpha   90.00
_cell.angle_beta   90.00
_cell.angle_gamma   90.00
#
_symmetry.space_group_name_H-M   'P 1'
#
loop_
_entity.id
_entity.type
_entity.pdbx_description
1 polymer ?
#
loop_
_entity_poly.entity_id
_entity_poly.type
_entity_poly.pdbx_seq_one_letter_code
_entity_poly.pdbx_strand_id
1 'polypeptide(L)'
;VDVSKSGARLAGVMEPTRLGELFEIRCRDREAPFQVVWMGAPGTAAHGEIGVECLTPEVNIWGLDPSQQADEELLRGEVAVASAVQTRLLPQERIQLRTLDYGGHCIQARTVGGDYYDFLDTGSGSVGLVLADIAGKGVAAALLMANLQGIFRSAAGMGSRDLPQMLASVNRHFYKHTDQHYYATLFFAFYDDATHKLRYVNCGHNPPLLLHNRDVERLTATATVLGLFPDWECSVAEAQMEAGDILCIYSDGITEATDKSGKEFGESGLLEVLRESRNLESVSILQKVEQTVKQFRSGDQEDDVTMVIARAR
;
A
#
# COMPACT_ATOMS: atom_id res chain seq x y z
N VAL A 1 8.75 25.69 6.50
CA VAL A 1 9.34 26.66 5.55
C VAL A 1 9.55 25.94 4.23
N ASP A 2 8.87 26.36 3.17
CA ASP A 2 9.13 25.91 1.80
C ASP A 2 9.97 26.98 1.11
N VAL A 3 11.05 26.60 0.43
CA VAL A 3 11.96 27.54 -0.22
C VAL A 3 12.16 27.18 -1.68
N SER A 4 12.26 28.21 -2.52
CA SER A 4 12.64 28.10 -3.93
C SER A 4 13.74 29.12 -4.25
N LYS A 5 14.32 29.06 -5.46
CA LYS A 5 15.33 30.01 -5.87
C LYS A 5 14.83 31.48 -5.82
N SER A 6 13.56 31.70 -6.12
CA SER A 6 12.95 33.03 -6.26
C SER A 6 12.14 33.45 -5.03
N GLY A 7 11.93 32.60 -4.02
CA GLY A 7 11.10 32.95 -2.88
C GLY A 7 11.02 31.88 -1.81
N ALA A 8 10.18 32.15 -0.80
CA ALA A 8 9.92 31.21 0.29
C ALA A 8 8.50 31.37 0.83
N ARG A 9 7.98 30.30 1.44
CA ARG A 9 6.82 30.31 2.32
C ARG A 9 7.31 30.21 3.77
N LEU A 10 7.04 31.19 4.56
CA LEU A 10 7.48 31.30 5.96
C LEU A 10 6.26 31.15 6.87
N ALA A 11 6.37 30.33 7.91
CA ALA A 11 5.37 30.16 8.95
C ALA A 11 5.86 30.72 10.29
N GLY A 12 4.93 31.08 11.19
CA GLY A 12 5.24 31.53 12.53
C GLY A 12 5.81 32.98 12.57
N VAL A 13 5.49 33.80 11.58
CA VAL A 13 5.87 35.20 11.55
C VAL A 13 5.08 35.94 12.64
N MET A 14 5.77 36.41 13.67
CA MET A 14 5.17 37.01 14.88
C MET A 14 5.02 38.53 14.80
N GLU A 15 5.67 39.19 13.88
CA GLU A 15 5.58 40.64 13.71
C GLU A 15 4.51 41.04 12.71
N PRO A 16 3.83 42.20 12.89
CA PRO A 16 2.84 42.64 11.94
C PRO A 16 3.49 42.98 10.60
N THR A 17 3.32 42.12 9.65
CA THR A 17 3.88 42.23 8.30
C THR A 17 2.80 42.69 7.34
N ARG A 18 3.15 43.45 6.30
CA ARG A 18 2.22 43.97 5.28
C ARG A 18 2.60 43.45 3.89
N LEU A 19 1.57 43.29 3.04
CA LEU A 19 1.80 43.00 1.63
C LEU A 19 2.65 44.09 0.98
N GLY A 20 3.70 43.71 0.26
CA GLY A 20 4.65 44.64 -0.35
C GLY A 20 5.78 45.06 0.56
N GLU A 21 5.79 44.71 1.84
CA GLU A 21 6.86 45.04 2.78
C GLU A 21 8.19 44.40 2.40
N LEU A 22 9.27 45.14 2.55
CA LEU A 22 10.63 44.70 2.27
C LEU A 22 11.35 44.36 3.55
N PHE A 23 12.05 43.26 3.59
CA PHE A 23 12.94 42.89 4.68
C PHE A 23 14.09 42.01 4.19
N GLU A 24 15.12 41.90 4.99
CA GLU A 24 16.28 41.07 4.70
C GLU A 24 16.12 39.70 5.37
N ILE A 25 16.34 38.62 4.59
CA ILE A 25 16.46 37.28 5.13
C ILE A 25 17.91 36.86 5.08
N ARG A 26 18.40 36.45 6.25
CA ARG A 26 19.72 35.87 6.40
C ARG A 26 19.62 34.36 6.60
N CYS A 27 20.34 33.62 5.75
CA CYS A 27 20.47 32.18 5.87
C CYS A 27 21.97 31.81 5.89
N ARG A 28 22.45 31.33 7.03
CA ARG A 28 23.87 31.05 7.29
C ARG A 28 24.73 32.31 7.12
N ASP A 29 25.56 32.34 6.08
CA ASP A 29 26.50 33.41 5.71
C ASP A 29 26.03 34.30 4.56
N ARG A 30 24.80 34.03 4.05
CA ARG A 30 24.21 34.74 2.91
C ARG A 30 23.00 35.56 3.36
N GLU A 31 22.78 36.68 2.69
CA GLU A 31 21.72 37.61 2.98
C GLU A 31 21.15 38.19 1.69
N ALA A 32 19.84 38.36 1.60
CA ALA A 32 19.18 38.95 0.44
C ALA A 32 17.90 39.68 0.84
N PRO A 33 17.51 40.74 0.09
CA PRO A 33 16.23 41.42 0.28
C PRO A 33 15.05 40.59 -0.29
N PHE A 34 13.97 40.55 0.46
CA PHE A 34 12.73 39.90 0.12
C PHE A 34 11.56 40.84 0.21
N GLN A 35 10.54 40.62 -0.61
CA GLN A 35 9.28 41.33 -0.56
C GLN A 35 8.14 40.35 -0.21
N VAL A 36 7.22 40.77 0.65
CA VAL A 36 6.00 40.01 0.94
C VAL A 36 5.05 40.11 -0.23
N VAL A 37 4.81 38.96 -0.89
CA VAL A 37 3.91 38.88 -2.07
C VAL A 37 2.59 38.21 -1.75
N TRP A 38 2.48 37.55 -0.61
CA TRP A 38 1.28 36.86 -0.19
C TRP A 38 1.21 36.73 1.33
N MET A 39 -0.02 36.75 1.87
CA MET A 39 -0.27 36.58 3.32
C MET A 39 -1.47 35.65 3.52
N GLY A 40 -1.33 34.70 4.43
CA GLY A 40 -2.41 33.80 4.82
C GLY A 40 -3.55 34.54 5.53
N ALA A 41 -4.78 34.36 5.04
CA ALA A 41 -5.95 35.04 5.60
C ALA A 41 -6.28 34.54 7.02
N PRO A 42 -6.73 35.41 7.92
CA PRO A 42 -7.20 35.02 9.24
C PRO A 42 -8.30 33.95 9.17
N GLY A 43 -8.19 32.89 9.98
CA GLY A 43 -9.17 31.81 10.03
C GLY A 43 -8.98 30.71 8.97
N THR A 44 -7.97 30.79 8.13
CA THR A 44 -7.58 29.72 7.20
C THR A 44 -6.45 28.84 7.78
N ALA A 45 -6.22 27.67 7.17
CA ALA A 45 -5.09 26.82 7.54
C ALA A 45 -3.72 27.49 7.35
N ALA A 46 -3.65 28.52 6.51
CA ALA A 46 -2.45 29.33 6.25
C ALA A 46 -2.31 30.57 7.15
N HIS A 47 -3.14 30.70 8.20
CA HIS A 47 -3.06 31.84 9.12
C HIS A 47 -1.68 31.90 9.81
N GLY A 48 -1.02 33.08 9.73
CA GLY A 48 0.35 33.24 10.25
C GLY A 48 1.46 32.81 9.30
N GLU A 49 1.12 32.52 8.05
CA GLU A 49 2.09 32.25 7.00
C GLU A 49 2.19 33.43 6.03
N ILE A 50 3.37 33.66 5.47
CA ILE A 50 3.61 34.64 4.41
C ILE A 50 4.38 33.99 3.26
N GLY A 51 4.07 34.40 2.04
CA GLY A 51 4.88 34.15 0.86
C GLY A 51 5.75 35.36 0.57
N VAL A 52 7.04 35.09 0.33
CA VAL A 52 8.05 36.15 0.09
C VAL A 52 8.79 35.87 -1.21
N GLU A 53 9.07 36.91 -1.98
CA GLU A 53 9.85 36.85 -3.21
C GLU A 53 11.21 37.48 -3.00
N CYS A 54 12.28 36.83 -3.45
CA CYS A 54 13.63 37.30 -3.41
C CYS A 54 13.87 38.34 -4.51
N LEU A 55 14.32 39.52 -4.15
CA LEU A 55 14.61 40.59 -5.10
C LEU A 55 15.97 40.43 -5.81
N THR A 56 16.84 39.56 -5.27
CA THR A 56 18.17 39.25 -5.83
C THR A 56 18.36 37.71 -5.90
N PRO A 57 17.59 37.01 -6.72
CA PRO A 57 17.60 35.54 -6.77
C PRO A 57 18.95 34.93 -7.18
N GLU A 58 19.82 35.71 -7.79
CA GLU A 58 21.21 35.35 -8.11
C GLU A 58 22.07 35.07 -6.88
N VAL A 59 21.73 35.67 -5.74
CA VAL A 59 22.45 35.46 -4.48
C VAL A 59 22.26 34.06 -3.91
N ASN A 60 21.13 33.38 -4.28
CA ASN A 60 20.79 32.01 -3.84
C ASN A 60 21.08 31.78 -2.35
N ILE A 61 20.43 32.56 -1.49
CA ILE A 61 20.69 32.53 -0.03
C ILE A 61 20.43 31.17 0.60
N TRP A 62 19.52 30.39 0.01
CA TRP A 62 19.17 29.05 0.49
C TRP A 62 20.23 28.01 0.15
N GLY A 63 21.17 28.34 -0.76
CA GLY A 63 22.17 27.39 -1.27
C GLY A 63 21.56 26.24 -2.11
N LEU A 64 20.38 26.49 -2.70
CA LEU A 64 19.73 25.53 -3.57
C LEU A 64 20.51 25.41 -4.89
N ASP A 65 20.88 24.21 -5.26
CA ASP A 65 21.47 23.94 -6.56
C ASP A 65 20.35 23.75 -7.59
N PRO A 66 20.24 24.59 -8.63
CA PRO A 66 19.22 24.44 -9.66
C PRO A 66 19.29 23.10 -10.39
N SER A 67 20.49 22.50 -10.50
CA SER A 67 20.65 21.17 -11.09
C SER A 67 20.03 20.09 -10.20
N GLN A 68 20.21 20.16 -8.90
CA GLN A 68 19.60 19.22 -7.95
C GLN A 68 18.06 19.30 -7.97
N GLN A 69 17.50 20.51 -8.06
CA GLN A 69 16.03 20.65 -8.18
C GLN A 69 15.50 20.05 -9.49
N ALA A 70 16.17 20.29 -10.61
CA ALA A 70 15.78 19.71 -11.87
C ALA A 70 15.90 18.18 -11.87
N ASP A 71 16.94 17.64 -11.25
CA ASP A 71 17.14 16.20 -11.08
C ASP A 71 16.07 15.57 -10.17
N GLU A 72 15.69 16.27 -9.08
CA GLU A 72 14.60 15.82 -8.19
C GLU A 72 13.25 15.83 -8.91
N GLU A 73 12.93 16.86 -9.67
CA GLU A 73 11.70 16.95 -10.46
C GLU A 73 11.65 15.86 -11.54
N LEU A 74 12.75 15.61 -12.23
CA LEU A 74 12.87 14.53 -13.21
C LEU A 74 12.63 13.17 -12.55
N LEU A 75 13.31 12.91 -11.43
CA LEU A 75 13.15 11.65 -10.68
C LEU A 75 11.72 11.46 -10.19
N ARG A 76 11.08 12.49 -9.68
CA ARG A 76 9.66 12.45 -9.28
C ARG A 76 8.76 12.10 -10.48
N GLY A 77 9.05 12.68 -11.65
CA GLY A 77 8.33 12.38 -12.88
C GLY A 77 8.48 10.90 -13.29
N GLU A 78 9.70 10.36 -13.25
CA GLU A 78 9.97 8.96 -13.57
C GLU A 78 9.27 8.00 -12.61
N VAL A 79 9.30 8.29 -11.31
CA VAL A 79 8.61 7.47 -10.30
C VAL A 79 7.09 7.54 -10.46
N ALA A 80 6.53 8.68 -10.86
CA ALA A 80 5.10 8.79 -11.17
C ALA A 80 4.70 7.93 -12.39
N VAL A 81 5.55 7.86 -13.41
CA VAL A 81 5.34 6.94 -14.55
C VAL A 81 5.41 5.49 -14.10
N ALA A 82 6.38 5.13 -13.26
CA ALA A 82 6.49 3.78 -12.70
C ALA A 82 5.24 3.38 -11.90
N SER A 83 4.67 4.30 -11.11
CA SER A 83 3.41 4.11 -10.38
C SER A 83 2.23 3.80 -11.31
N ALA A 84 2.12 4.54 -12.41
CA ALA A 84 1.07 4.29 -13.41
C ALA A 84 1.21 2.90 -14.08
N VAL A 85 2.44 2.43 -14.29
CA VAL A 85 2.69 1.06 -14.76
C VAL A 85 2.33 0.04 -13.69
N GLN A 86 2.76 0.24 -12.44
CA GLN A 86 2.48 -0.66 -11.33
C GLN A 86 0.97 -0.83 -11.09
N THR A 87 0.19 0.25 -11.16
CA THR A 87 -1.27 0.20 -11.03
C THR A 87 -1.91 -0.74 -12.08
N ARG A 88 -1.33 -0.84 -13.27
CA ARG A 88 -1.81 -1.76 -14.33
C ARG A 88 -1.43 -3.22 -14.09
N LEU A 89 -0.47 -3.50 -13.22
CA LEU A 89 -0.10 -4.86 -12.83
C LEU A 89 -1.11 -5.46 -11.83
N LEU A 90 -1.84 -4.61 -11.10
CA LEU A 90 -2.93 -5.05 -10.23
C LEU A 90 -4.14 -5.50 -11.07
N PRO A 91 -5.03 -6.34 -10.52
CA PRO A 91 -6.14 -6.91 -11.28
C PRO A 91 -7.10 -5.83 -11.80
N GLN A 92 -7.32 -5.82 -13.12
CA GLN A 92 -8.24 -4.90 -13.79
C GLN A 92 -9.63 -5.54 -14.00
N GLU A 93 -9.69 -6.86 -14.04
CA GLU A 93 -10.89 -7.64 -14.28
C GLU A 93 -11.10 -8.69 -13.20
N ARG A 94 -12.35 -9.09 -13.00
CA ARG A 94 -12.74 -10.12 -12.04
C ARG A 94 -13.64 -11.13 -12.72
N ILE A 95 -13.37 -12.41 -12.47
CA ILE A 95 -14.24 -13.50 -12.92
C ILE A 95 -15.50 -13.47 -12.07
N GLN A 96 -16.65 -13.65 -12.69
CA GLN A 96 -17.91 -13.78 -11.97
C GLN A 96 -18.10 -15.22 -11.50
N LEU A 97 -18.20 -15.40 -10.19
CA LEU A 97 -18.56 -16.65 -9.55
C LEU A 97 -20.00 -16.58 -9.06
N ARG A 98 -20.65 -17.74 -8.92
CA ARG A 98 -22.04 -17.82 -8.47
C ARG A 98 -22.14 -17.67 -6.96
N THR A 99 -21.19 -18.23 -6.25
CA THR A 99 -21.23 -18.40 -4.79
C THR A 99 -20.25 -17.50 -4.06
N LEU A 100 -19.43 -16.70 -4.76
CA LEU A 100 -18.47 -15.77 -4.17
C LEU A 100 -18.59 -14.38 -4.77
N ASP A 101 -18.76 -13.38 -3.91
CA ASP A 101 -18.55 -11.96 -4.19
C ASP A 101 -17.22 -11.54 -3.62
N TYR A 102 -16.31 -10.98 -4.44
CA TYR A 102 -14.97 -10.63 -3.99
C TYR A 102 -14.44 -9.35 -4.63
N GLY A 103 -13.51 -8.74 -3.97
CA GLY A 103 -12.83 -7.53 -4.44
C GLY A 103 -11.54 -7.30 -3.68
N GLY A 104 -10.70 -6.41 -4.19
CA GLY A 104 -9.46 -6.01 -3.55
C GLY A 104 -9.14 -4.56 -3.81
N HIS A 105 -8.36 -3.98 -2.96
CA HIS A 105 -7.86 -2.63 -3.06
C HIS A 105 -6.45 -2.53 -2.47
N CYS A 106 -5.61 -1.70 -3.08
CA CYS A 106 -4.26 -1.39 -2.61
C CYS A 106 -4.06 0.11 -2.65
N ILE A 107 -3.69 0.70 -1.52
CA ILE A 107 -3.31 2.11 -1.36
C ILE A 107 -1.85 2.15 -0.97
N GLN A 108 -1.02 2.62 -1.87
CA GLN A 108 0.40 2.72 -1.62
C GLN A 108 0.72 3.85 -0.64
N ALA A 109 1.64 3.62 0.30
CA ALA A 109 2.14 4.64 1.24
C ALA A 109 3.03 5.67 0.54
N ARG A 110 3.74 5.24 -0.49
CA ARG A 110 4.58 6.08 -1.34
C ARG A 110 4.04 6.09 -2.76
N THR A 111 4.77 6.70 -3.67
CA THR A 111 4.40 6.73 -5.11
C THR A 111 4.34 5.34 -5.71
N VAL A 112 5.18 4.41 -5.25
CA VAL A 112 5.19 2.98 -5.62
C VAL A 112 5.32 2.13 -4.35
N GLY A 113 4.76 0.92 -4.34
CA GLY A 113 4.66 0.05 -3.17
C GLY A 113 5.17 -1.37 -3.39
N GLY A 114 5.34 -2.10 -2.28
CA GLY A 114 5.73 -3.51 -2.23
C GLY A 114 4.55 -4.48 -2.26
N ASP A 115 3.37 -4.01 -1.93
CA ASP A 115 2.17 -4.84 -1.87
C ASP A 115 1.65 -5.26 -3.25
N TYR A 116 1.21 -6.50 -3.31
CA TYR A 116 0.61 -7.11 -4.49
C TYR A 116 -0.64 -7.89 -4.11
N TYR A 117 -1.75 -7.68 -4.80
CA TYR A 117 -2.89 -8.58 -4.77
C TYR A 117 -3.34 -8.94 -6.17
N ASP A 118 -3.97 -10.12 -6.33
CA ASP A 118 -4.45 -10.56 -7.62
C ASP A 118 -5.64 -11.53 -7.53
N PHE A 119 -6.34 -11.65 -8.65
CA PHE A 119 -7.41 -12.62 -8.89
C PHE A 119 -7.05 -13.44 -10.13
N LEU A 120 -6.72 -14.70 -9.91
CA LEU A 120 -6.24 -15.57 -10.97
C LEU A 120 -7.38 -16.45 -11.49
N ASP A 121 -7.64 -16.35 -12.80
CA ASP A 121 -8.51 -17.30 -13.47
C ASP A 121 -7.80 -18.65 -13.58
N THR A 122 -8.35 -19.64 -12.90
CA THR A 122 -7.81 -21.00 -12.94
C THR A 122 -8.61 -21.91 -13.86
N GLY A 123 -9.60 -21.35 -14.58
CA GLY A 123 -10.57 -22.09 -15.35
C GLY A 123 -11.52 -22.89 -14.45
N SER A 124 -12.50 -23.55 -15.03
CA SER A 124 -13.38 -24.53 -14.33
C SER A 124 -14.16 -24.04 -13.10
N GLY A 125 -14.49 -22.73 -13.01
CA GLY A 125 -15.31 -22.21 -11.90
C GLY A 125 -14.55 -22.07 -10.58
N SER A 126 -13.26 -21.79 -10.63
CA SER A 126 -12.43 -21.54 -9.45
C SER A 126 -11.66 -20.24 -9.62
N VAL A 127 -11.37 -19.54 -8.54
CA VAL A 127 -10.54 -18.33 -8.52
C VAL A 127 -9.38 -18.48 -7.56
N GLY A 128 -8.20 -18.03 -8.00
CA GLY A 128 -7.06 -17.82 -7.11
C GLY A 128 -7.12 -16.43 -6.48
N LEU A 129 -7.03 -16.35 -5.16
CA LEU A 129 -6.94 -15.12 -4.38
C LEU A 129 -5.51 -14.98 -3.87
N VAL A 130 -4.86 -13.86 -4.16
CA VAL A 130 -3.46 -13.59 -3.80
C VAL A 130 -3.37 -12.30 -3.03
N LEU A 131 -2.55 -12.27 -2.00
CA LEU A 131 -1.99 -11.05 -1.42
C LEU A 131 -0.56 -11.35 -0.98
N ALA A 132 0.37 -10.49 -1.35
CA ALA A 132 1.78 -10.58 -0.98
C ALA A 132 2.30 -9.20 -0.60
N ASP A 133 3.29 -9.19 0.27
CA ASP A 133 4.03 -8.01 0.67
C ASP A 133 5.53 -8.29 0.58
N ILE A 134 6.25 -7.40 -0.10
CA ILE A 134 7.71 -7.46 -0.29
C ILE A 134 8.40 -6.73 0.86
N ALA A 135 9.23 -7.43 1.60
CA ALA A 135 10.05 -6.82 2.64
C ALA A 135 10.87 -5.64 2.10
N GLY A 136 10.64 -4.45 2.66
CA GLY A 136 11.26 -3.20 2.24
C GLY A 136 10.27 -2.23 1.58
N LYS A 137 10.75 -1.03 1.23
CA LYS A 137 9.86 0.06 0.73
C LYS A 137 10.46 0.76 -0.49
N GLY A 138 9.59 1.40 -1.26
CA GLY A 138 9.98 2.23 -2.40
C GLY A 138 10.28 1.45 -3.67
N VAL A 139 11.13 2.00 -4.54
CA VAL A 139 11.34 1.50 -5.91
C VAL A 139 11.85 0.06 -5.96
N ALA A 140 12.75 -0.32 -5.04
CA ALA A 140 13.28 -1.69 -4.99
C ALA A 140 12.17 -2.72 -4.71
N ALA A 141 11.36 -2.49 -3.68
CA ALA A 141 10.22 -3.34 -3.36
C ALA A 141 9.20 -3.38 -4.52
N ALA A 142 8.94 -2.25 -5.15
CA ALA A 142 8.03 -2.15 -6.29
C ALA A 142 8.48 -2.97 -7.51
N LEU A 143 9.78 -2.97 -7.82
CA LEU A 143 10.35 -3.79 -8.90
C LEU A 143 10.28 -5.28 -8.58
N LEU A 144 10.55 -5.67 -7.33
CA LEU A 144 10.43 -7.06 -6.89
C LEU A 144 8.98 -7.53 -6.86
N MET A 145 8.04 -6.66 -6.49
CA MET A 145 6.61 -6.93 -6.57
C MET A 145 6.19 -7.22 -8.03
N ALA A 146 6.62 -6.38 -8.98
CA ALA A 146 6.33 -6.59 -10.40
C ALA A 146 6.94 -7.90 -10.94
N ASN A 147 8.14 -8.26 -10.48
CA ASN A 147 8.77 -9.53 -10.79
C ASN A 147 7.96 -10.71 -10.22
N LEU A 148 7.58 -10.65 -8.94
CA LEU A 148 6.77 -11.68 -8.29
C LEU A 148 5.43 -11.86 -9.00
N GLN A 149 4.73 -10.78 -9.34
CA GLN A 149 3.48 -10.78 -10.09
C GLN A 149 3.62 -11.53 -11.42
N GLY A 150 4.65 -11.21 -12.21
CA GLY A 150 4.89 -11.87 -13.49
C GLY A 150 5.17 -13.37 -13.36
N ILE A 151 6.01 -13.76 -12.39
CA ILE A 151 6.31 -15.15 -12.08
C ILE A 151 5.03 -15.88 -11.66
N PHE A 152 4.24 -15.28 -10.78
CA PHE A 152 3.04 -15.87 -10.20
C PHE A 152 1.96 -16.11 -11.27
N ARG A 153 1.66 -15.10 -12.09
CA ARG A 153 0.70 -15.22 -13.20
C ARG A 153 1.13 -16.25 -14.23
N SER A 154 2.43 -16.31 -14.55
CA SER A 154 2.97 -17.33 -15.45
C SER A 154 2.78 -18.74 -14.88
N ALA A 155 3.11 -18.95 -13.61
CA ALA A 155 2.97 -20.24 -12.95
C ALA A 155 1.50 -20.70 -12.86
N ALA A 156 0.60 -19.80 -12.50
CA ALA A 156 -0.84 -20.09 -12.43
C ALA A 156 -1.44 -20.39 -13.82
N GLY A 157 -1.00 -19.68 -14.86
CA GLY A 157 -1.44 -19.89 -16.25
C GLY A 157 -1.07 -21.25 -16.84
N MET A 158 -0.11 -21.97 -16.24
CA MET A 158 0.25 -23.34 -16.65
C MET A 158 -0.77 -24.41 -16.21
N GLY A 159 -1.82 -24.01 -15.48
CA GLY A 159 -2.93 -24.90 -15.11
C GLY A 159 -2.59 -25.97 -14.07
N SER A 160 -1.45 -25.85 -13.40
CA SER A 160 -1.09 -26.78 -12.31
C SER A 160 -2.02 -26.57 -11.13
N ARG A 161 -2.73 -27.64 -10.72
CA ARG A 161 -3.52 -27.67 -9.48
C ARG A 161 -2.70 -28.11 -8.26
N ASP A 162 -1.45 -28.44 -8.47
CA ASP A 162 -0.48 -28.78 -7.43
C ASP A 162 0.12 -27.49 -6.85
N LEU A 163 -0.51 -26.98 -5.77
CA LEU A 163 -0.08 -25.75 -5.09
C LEU A 163 1.36 -25.82 -4.60
N PRO A 164 1.80 -26.89 -3.92
CA PRO A 164 3.19 -27.02 -3.50
C PRO A 164 4.19 -26.90 -4.65
N GLN A 165 3.96 -27.62 -5.74
CA GLN A 165 4.86 -27.58 -6.89
C GLN A 165 4.89 -26.20 -7.56
N MET A 166 3.72 -25.57 -7.70
CA MET A 166 3.59 -24.22 -8.26
C MET A 166 4.37 -23.21 -7.41
N LEU A 167 4.11 -23.19 -6.10
CA LEU A 167 4.74 -22.22 -5.18
C LEU A 167 6.25 -22.48 -5.00
N ALA A 168 6.68 -23.73 -5.00
CA ALA A 168 8.12 -24.05 -5.00
C ALA A 168 8.82 -23.53 -6.27
N SER A 169 8.12 -23.57 -7.42
CA SER A 169 8.64 -22.96 -8.65
C SER A 169 8.70 -21.43 -8.55
N VAL A 170 7.64 -20.78 -8.01
CA VAL A 170 7.61 -19.34 -7.75
C VAL A 170 8.76 -18.95 -6.83
N ASN A 171 8.91 -19.63 -5.69
CA ASN A 171 10.01 -19.37 -4.75
C ASN A 171 11.38 -19.45 -5.42
N ARG A 172 11.62 -20.51 -6.19
CA ARG A 172 12.92 -20.73 -6.87
C ARG A 172 13.26 -19.61 -7.85
N HIS A 173 12.26 -19.12 -8.60
CA HIS A 173 12.47 -18.02 -9.54
C HIS A 173 12.66 -16.70 -8.80
N PHE A 174 11.85 -16.42 -7.80
CA PHE A 174 11.95 -15.21 -7.01
C PHE A 174 13.27 -15.13 -6.24
N TYR A 175 13.69 -16.22 -5.57
CA TYR A 175 14.98 -16.33 -4.87
C TYR A 175 16.18 -16.00 -5.76
N LYS A 176 16.15 -16.38 -7.06
CA LYS A 176 17.25 -16.09 -8.00
C LYS A 176 17.40 -14.63 -8.37
N HIS A 177 16.34 -13.83 -8.16
CA HIS A 177 16.29 -12.42 -8.53
C HIS A 177 16.28 -11.48 -7.33
N THR A 178 16.40 -12.04 -6.11
CA THR A 178 16.44 -11.28 -4.86
C THR A 178 17.79 -11.45 -4.16
N ASP A 179 18.21 -10.39 -3.44
CA ASP A 179 19.31 -10.47 -2.50
C ASP A 179 18.80 -11.02 -1.15
N GLN A 180 19.72 -11.43 -0.26
CA GLN A 180 19.41 -12.02 1.05
C GLN A 180 18.57 -11.09 1.99
N HIS A 181 18.42 -9.84 1.61
CA HIS A 181 17.64 -8.84 2.40
C HIS A 181 16.19 -8.70 1.94
N TYR A 182 15.84 -9.27 0.79
CA TYR A 182 14.49 -9.18 0.24
C TYR A 182 13.82 -10.55 0.26
N TYR A 183 12.61 -10.56 0.78
CA TYR A 183 11.71 -11.71 0.77
C TYR A 183 10.27 -11.21 0.59
N ALA A 184 9.37 -12.12 0.35
CA ALA A 184 7.95 -11.79 0.28
C ALA A 184 7.17 -12.65 1.28
N THR A 185 6.29 -12.01 2.06
CA THR A 185 5.16 -12.73 2.66
C THR A 185 4.11 -12.94 1.58
N LEU A 186 3.40 -14.05 1.62
CA LEU A 186 2.37 -14.32 0.63
C LEU A 186 1.26 -15.18 1.22
N PHE A 187 0.02 -14.78 0.99
CA PHE A 187 -1.14 -15.65 1.12
C PHE A 187 -1.68 -15.97 -0.27
N PHE A 188 -1.89 -17.25 -0.53
CA PHE A 188 -2.52 -17.72 -1.77
C PHE A 188 -3.58 -18.77 -1.47
N ALA A 189 -4.75 -18.59 -2.06
CA ALA A 189 -5.84 -19.55 -1.93
C ALA A 189 -6.57 -19.78 -3.24
N PHE A 190 -6.96 -21.04 -3.50
CA PHE A 190 -7.97 -21.39 -4.50
C PHE A 190 -9.32 -21.54 -3.84
N TYR A 191 -10.30 -20.81 -4.34
CA TYR A 191 -11.71 -21.02 -4.01
C TYR A 191 -12.40 -21.77 -5.14
N ASP A 192 -13.12 -22.84 -4.81
CA ASP A 192 -13.90 -23.65 -5.73
C ASP A 192 -15.39 -23.31 -5.60
N ASP A 193 -15.99 -22.77 -6.67
CA ASP A 193 -17.39 -22.30 -6.72
C ASP A 193 -18.43 -23.40 -6.58
N ALA A 194 -18.04 -24.66 -6.81
CA ALA A 194 -18.96 -25.78 -6.71
C ALA A 194 -19.00 -26.41 -5.31
N THR A 195 -17.86 -26.43 -4.63
CA THR A 195 -17.71 -27.07 -3.30
C THR A 195 -17.61 -26.07 -2.16
N HIS A 196 -17.44 -24.78 -2.46
CA HIS A 196 -17.20 -23.69 -1.52
C HIS A 196 -15.94 -23.90 -0.65
N LYS A 197 -15.03 -24.74 -1.12
CA LYS A 197 -13.76 -25.03 -0.45
C LYS A 197 -12.71 -24.00 -0.80
N LEU A 198 -11.96 -23.62 0.20
CA LEU A 198 -10.77 -22.81 0.12
C LEU A 198 -9.56 -23.71 0.40
N ARG A 199 -8.67 -23.88 -0.57
CA ARG A 199 -7.37 -24.53 -0.38
C ARG A 199 -6.29 -23.47 -0.41
N TYR A 200 -5.51 -23.34 0.66
CA TYR A 200 -4.59 -22.23 0.81
C TYR A 200 -3.18 -22.64 1.24
N VAL A 201 -2.25 -21.74 0.95
CA VAL A 201 -0.90 -21.71 1.52
C VAL A 201 -0.67 -20.29 2.05
N ASN A 202 -0.20 -20.20 3.28
CA ASN A 202 0.22 -18.95 3.91
C ASN A 202 1.73 -18.99 4.15
N CYS A 203 2.45 -18.19 3.39
CA CYS A 203 3.91 -18.07 3.42
C CYS A 203 4.33 -16.93 4.35
N GLY A 204 4.08 -17.08 5.66
CA GLY A 204 4.45 -16.09 6.67
C GLY A 204 3.73 -14.74 6.57
N HIS A 205 2.62 -14.69 5.86
CA HIS A 205 1.77 -13.49 5.76
C HIS A 205 0.86 -13.38 6.98
N ASN A 206 0.39 -12.15 7.29
CA ASN A 206 -0.61 -11.92 8.33
C ASN A 206 -1.76 -12.91 8.16
N PRO A 207 -2.14 -13.65 9.22
CA PRO A 207 -3.18 -14.67 9.08
C PRO A 207 -4.50 -14.06 8.59
N PRO A 208 -5.00 -14.40 7.39
CA PRO A 208 -6.30 -13.95 6.95
C PRO A 208 -7.39 -14.36 7.92
N LEU A 209 -8.40 -13.53 8.04
CA LEU A 209 -9.54 -13.73 8.92
C LEU A 209 -10.71 -14.32 8.12
N LEU A 210 -11.12 -15.53 8.47
CA LEU A 210 -12.35 -16.13 7.96
C LEU A 210 -13.43 -15.98 9.04
N LEU A 211 -14.38 -15.08 8.80
CA LEU A 211 -15.47 -14.78 9.70
C LEU A 211 -16.65 -15.68 9.37
N HIS A 212 -16.92 -16.63 10.24
CA HIS A 212 -18.18 -17.34 10.32
C HIS A 212 -19.23 -16.52 11.10
N ASN A 213 -20.40 -17.03 11.34
CA ASN A 213 -21.49 -16.27 11.95
C ASN A 213 -21.08 -15.53 13.26
N ARG A 214 -20.44 -16.23 14.21
CA ARG A 214 -19.96 -15.65 15.50
C ARG A 214 -18.48 -15.85 15.72
N ASP A 215 -17.89 -16.81 15.04
CA ASP A 215 -16.52 -17.26 15.24
C ASP A 215 -15.60 -16.67 14.16
N VAL A 216 -14.33 -16.62 14.46
CA VAL A 216 -13.28 -16.17 13.53
C VAL A 216 -12.20 -17.24 13.50
N GLU A 217 -12.00 -17.81 12.33
CA GLU A 217 -10.87 -18.66 12.03
C GLU A 217 -9.72 -17.83 11.46
N ARG A 218 -8.50 -18.07 11.93
CA ARG A 218 -7.28 -17.45 11.40
C ARG A 218 -6.54 -18.46 10.54
N LEU A 219 -6.39 -18.13 9.27
CA LEU A 219 -5.70 -19.00 8.31
C LEU A 219 -4.18 -18.85 8.50
N THR A 220 -3.65 -19.61 9.46
CA THR A 220 -2.25 -19.50 9.92
C THR A 220 -1.24 -19.93 8.88
N ALA A 221 0.04 -19.55 9.10
CA ALA A 221 1.15 -19.89 8.20
C ALA A 221 1.32 -21.40 8.03
N THR A 222 1.51 -21.83 6.79
CA THR A 222 1.74 -23.22 6.37
C THR A 222 3.09 -23.41 5.67
N ALA A 223 3.83 -22.30 5.49
CA ALA A 223 5.17 -22.25 4.93
C ALA A 223 5.92 -21.02 5.46
N THR A 224 7.24 -21.01 5.24
CA THR A 224 8.07 -19.81 5.44
C THR A 224 7.87 -18.83 4.30
N VAL A 225 8.36 -17.60 4.47
CA VAL A 225 8.35 -16.55 3.44
C VAL A 225 9.01 -17.00 2.13
N LEU A 226 8.64 -16.37 1.02
CA LEU A 226 9.23 -16.60 -0.29
C LEU A 226 10.52 -15.81 -0.50
N GLY A 227 11.48 -16.38 -1.24
CA GLY A 227 12.71 -15.69 -1.66
C GLY A 227 13.85 -15.70 -0.64
N LEU A 228 13.65 -16.26 0.57
CA LEU A 228 14.68 -16.29 1.60
C LEU A 228 15.54 -17.57 1.56
N PHE A 229 14.93 -18.68 1.20
CA PHE A 229 15.60 -19.99 1.17
C PHE A 229 15.49 -20.67 -0.20
N PRO A 230 16.59 -21.26 -0.74
CA PRO A 230 16.53 -21.98 -2.02
C PRO A 230 15.70 -23.27 -1.92
N ASP A 231 15.88 -24.01 -0.82
CA ASP A 231 15.12 -25.21 -0.49
C ASP A 231 13.90 -24.82 0.33
N TRP A 232 12.75 -24.77 -0.33
CA TRP A 232 11.51 -24.26 0.22
C TRP A 232 10.36 -25.23 -0.03
N GLU A 233 9.61 -25.52 1.03
CA GLU A 233 8.48 -26.42 1.03
C GLU A 233 7.27 -25.78 1.70
N CYS A 234 6.08 -26.21 1.34
CA CYS A 234 4.83 -25.77 1.95
C CYS A 234 3.85 -26.92 2.17
N SER A 235 2.97 -26.73 3.12
CA SER A 235 1.77 -27.53 3.31
C SER A 235 0.55 -26.79 2.79
N VAL A 236 -0.41 -27.54 2.22
CA VAL A 236 -1.72 -26.99 1.83
C VAL A 236 -2.69 -27.23 2.97
N ALA A 237 -3.36 -26.16 3.40
CA ALA A 237 -4.48 -26.26 4.33
C ALA A 237 -5.81 -26.01 3.59
N GLU A 238 -6.90 -26.40 4.21
CA GLU A 238 -8.25 -26.25 3.68
C GLU A 238 -9.15 -25.55 4.70
N ALA A 239 -10.05 -24.71 4.20
CA ALA A 239 -11.14 -24.15 4.97
C ALA A 239 -12.44 -24.24 4.16
N GLN A 240 -13.59 -24.26 4.84
CA GLN A 240 -14.90 -24.28 4.21
C GLN A 240 -15.55 -22.92 4.39
N MET A 241 -16.11 -22.38 3.33
CA MET A 241 -16.91 -21.15 3.39
C MET A 241 -18.39 -21.48 3.26
N GLU A 242 -19.20 -20.99 4.19
CA GLU A 242 -20.65 -21.08 4.17
C GLU A 242 -21.28 -19.76 3.72
N ALA A 243 -22.51 -19.78 3.26
CA ALA A 243 -23.20 -18.56 2.85
C ALA A 243 -23.21 -17.49 3.97
N GLY A 244 -22.73 -16.29 3.65
CA GLY A 244 -22.58 -15.17 4.58
C GLY A 244 -21.22 -15.07 5.26
N ASP A 245 -20.32 -16.04 5.06
CA ASP A 245 -18.95 -15.96 5.56
C ASP A 245 -18.13 -14.91 4.79
N ILE A 246 -17.18 -14.31 5.48
CA ILE A 246 -16.29 -13.28 4.93
C ILE A 246 -14.84 -13.71 5.16
N LEU A 247 -14.09 -13.88 4.09
CA LEU A 247 -12.64 -13.96 4.11
C LEU A 247 -12.05 -12.57 3.92
N CYS A 248 -11.21 -12.14 4.85
CA CYS A 248 -10.43 -10.91 4.78
C CYS A 248 -8.95 -11.24 4.75
N ILE A 249 -8.28 -10.98 3.64
CA ILE A 249 -6.84 -11.05 3.49
C ILE A 249 -6.34 -9.60 3.53
N TYR A 250 -5.32 -9.28 4.33
CA TYR A 250 -4.92 -7.90 4.59
C TYR A 250 -3.42 -7.78 4.88
N SER A 251 -2.81 -6.67 4.45
CA SER A 251 -1.44 -6.32 4.82
C SER A 251 -1.39 -5.64 6.20
N ASP A 252 -0.21 -5.61 6.79
CA ASP A 252 0.03 -5.06 8.14
C ASP A 252 -0.29 -3.55 8.23
N GLY A 253 -0.13 -2.79 7.13
CA GLY A 253 -0.49 -1.37 7.09
C GLY A 253 -1.94 -1.05 7.48
N ILE A 254 -2.84 -2.06 7.52
CA ILE A 254 -4.19 -1.91 8.10
C ILE A 254 -4.13 -1.95 9.62
N THR A 255 -3.49 -2.97 10.18
CA THR A 255 -3.49 -3.23 11.62
C THR A 255 -2.49 -2.36 12.38
N GLU A 256 -1.41 -1.97 11.74
CA GLU A 256 -0.36 -1.11 12.31
C GLU A 256 -0.67 0.40 12.16
N ALA A 257 -1.78 0.77 11.51
CA ALA A 257 -2.23 2.16 11.49
C ALA A 257 -2.39 2.70 12.91
N THR A 258 -1.74 3.84 13.23
CA THR A 258 -1.70 4.40 14.59
C THR A 258 -2.52 5.68 14.72
N ASP A 259 -3.16 5.85 15.89
CA ASP A 259 -3.82 7.09 16.28
C ASP A 259 -2.83 8.12 16.88
N LYS A 260 -3.35 9.29 17.31
CA LYS A 260 -2.55 10.36 17.93
C LYS A 260 -1.84 9.95 19.23
N SER A 261 -2.29 8.89 19.88
CA SER A 261 -1.70 8.36 21.11
C SER A 261 -0.65 7.28 20.85
N GLY A 262 -0.45 6.87 19.57
CA GLY A 262 0.40 5.77 19.19
C GLY A 262 -0.26 4.40 19.38
N LYS A 263 -1.58 4.35 19.58
CA LYS A 263 -2.33 3.08 19.66
C LYS A 263 -2.60 2.57 18.25
N GLU A 264 -2.29 1.30 18.00
CA GLU A 264 -2.59 0.61 16.75
C GLU A 264 -4.09 0.34 16.59
N PHE A 265 -4.55 0.35 15.35
CA PHE A 265 -5.90 -0.09 14.96
C PHE A 265 -6.12 -1.55 15.32
N GLY A 266 -5.14 -2.37 15.04
CA GLY A 266 -5.07 -3.76 15.41
C GLY A 266 -6.11 -4.65 14.71
N GLU A 267 -5.94 -5.95 14.88
CA GLU A 267 -6.91 -6.95 14.38
C GLU A 267 -8.31 -6.76 15.00
N SER A 268 -8.38 -6.30 16.24
CA SER A 268 -9.67 -6.06 16.91
C SER A 268 -10.49 -4.98 16.23
N GLY A 269 -9.85 -3.88 15.80
CA GLY A 269 -10.52 -2.82 15.05
C GLY A 269 -11.01 -3.31 13.68
N LEU A 270 -10.16 -4.07 12.97
CA LEU A 270 -10.55 -4.68 11.70
C LEU A 270 -11.76 -5.61 11.87
N LEU A 271 -11.74 -6.50 12.86
CA LEU A 271 -12.83 -7.43 13.15
C LEU A 271 -14.15 -6.71 13.49
N GLU A 272 -14.10 -5.59 14.21
CA GLU A 272 -15.28 -4.80 14.52
C GLU A 272 -15.94 -4.28 13.25
N VAL A 273 -15.16 -3.66 12.35
CA VAL A 273 -15.65 -3.16 11.06
C VAL A 273 -16.21 -4.28 10.18
N LEU A 274 -15.54 -5.43 10.11
CA LEU A 274 -16.00 -6.56 9.32
C LEU A 274 -17.34 -7.12 9.85
N ARG A 275 -17.50 -7.23 11.17
CA ARG A 275 -18.75 -7.69 11.80
C ARG A 275 -19.92 -6.75 11.53
N GLU A 276 -19.70 -5.44 11.62
CA GLU A 276 -20.72 -4.43 11.28
C GLU A 276 -21.11 -4.43 9.81
N SER A 277 -20.20 -4.88 8.95
CA SER A 277 -20.34 -4.83 7.50
C SER A 277 -20.84 -6.12 6.87
N ARG A 278 -21.23 -7.13 7.66
CA ARG A 278 -21.55 -8.49 7.17
C ARG A 278 -22.58 -8.58 6.05
N ASN A 279 -23.52 -7.64 6.04
CA ASN A 279 -24.61 -7.63 5.06
C ASN A 279 -24.27 -6.83 3.79
N LEU A 280 -23.06 -6.26 3.72
CA LEU A 280 -22.62 -5.47 2.57
C LEU A 280 -21.95 -6.37 1.52
N GLU A 281 -21.89 -5.88 0.29
CA GLU A 281 -21.08 -6.48 -0.77
C GLU A 281 -19.58 -6.24 -0.52
N SER A 282 -18.72 -7.08 -1.07
CA SER A 282 -17.27 -7.06 -0.87
C SER A 282 -16.66 -5.67 -1.09
N VAL A 283 -17.06 -4.97 -2.16
CA VAL A 283 -16.56 -3.62 -2.47
C VAL A 283 -16.97 -2.60 -1.40
N SER A 284 -18.18 -2.70 -0.86
CA SER A 284 -18.66 -1.81 0.20
C SER A 284 -17.94 -2.08 1.53
N ILE A 285 -17.59 -3.34 1.81
CA ILE A 285 -16.78 -3.72 2.98
C ILE A 285 -15.38 -3.10 2.85
N LEU A 286 -14.73 -3.24 1.68
CA LEU A 286 -13.43 -2.62 1.39
C LEU A 286 -13.44 -1.12 1.68
N GLN A 287 -14.42 -0.40 1.11
CA GLN A 287 -14.55 1.05 1.30
C GLN A 287 -14.75 1.44 2.77
N LYS A 288 -15.56 0.66 3.51
CA LYS A 288 -15.80 0.94 4.92
C LYS A 288 -14.56 0.73 5.77
N VAL A 289 -13.80 -0.35 5.55
CA VAL A 289 -12.54 -0.58 6.25
C VAL A 289 -11.55 0.53 5.94
N GLU A 290 -11.34 0.85 4.66
CA GLU A 290 -10.45 1.93 4.24
C GLU A 290 -10.80 3.26 4.91
N GLN A 291 -12.09 3.65 4.88
CA GLN A 291 -12.55 4.88 5.50
C GLN A 291 -12.33 4.89 7.01
N THR A 292 -12.57 3.76 7.68
CA THR A 292 -12.40 3.65 9.13
C THR A 292 -10.94 3.76 9.52
N VAL A 293 -10.04 3.04 8.82
CA VAL A 293 -8.59 3.12 9.04
C VAL A 293 -8.08 4.53 8.79
N LYS A 294 -8.53 5.18 7.70
CA LYS A 294 -8.17 6.57 7.38
C LYS A 294 -8.62 7.58 8.44
N GLN A 295 -9.80 7.36 9.04
CA GLN A 295 -10.31 8.21 10.12
C GLN A 295 -9.59 7.96 11.44
N PHE A 296 -9.20 6.73 11.69
CA PHE A 296 -8.48 6.33 12.91
C PHE A 296 -7.05 6.86 12.90
N ARG A 297 -6.37 6.76 11.74
CA ARG A 297 -4.97 7.12 11.60
C ARG A 297 -4.72 8.61 11.82
N SER A 298 -3.65 8.91 12.53
CA SER A 298 -3.11 10.26 12.64
C SER A 298 -1.78 10.37 11.90
N GLY A 299 -1.63 11.38 11.05
CA GLY A 299 -0.43 11.58 10.24
C GLY A 299 -0.50 10.89 8.87
N ASP A 300 0.66 10.83 8.21
CA ASP A 300 0.81 10.22 6.90
C ASP A 300 0.75 8.69 6.98
N GLN A 301 0.48 8.06 5.85
CA GLN A 301 0.49 6.62 5.73
C GLN A 301 1.93 6.11 5.71
N GLU A 302 2.29 5.24 6.66
CA GLU A 302 3.66 4.74 6.81
C GLU A 302 3.92 3.48 6.00
N ASP A 303 2.89 2.65 5.77
CA ASP A 303 2.95 1.41 4.99
C ASP A 303 1.80 1.26 4.00
N ASP A 304 1.99 0.37 3.02
CA ASP A 304 0.96 0.06 2.03
C ASP A 304 -0.26 -0.56 2.72
N VAL A 305 -1.45 -0.14 2.30
CA VAL A 305 -2.73 -0.64 2.82
C VAL A 305 -3.38 -1.47 1.73
N THR A 306 -3.27 -2.77 1.84
CA THR A 306 -3.81 -3.70 0.85
C THR A 306 -4.77 -4.69 1.49
N MET A 307 -5.88 -4.92 0.82
CA MET A 307 -6.91 -5.84 1.30
C MET A 307 -7.63 -6.54 0.16
N VAL A 308 -7.94 -7.81 0.39
CA VAL A 308 -8.87 -8.60 -0.41
C VAL A 308 -10.01 -9.08 0.48
N ILE A 309 -11.23 -8.81 0.07
CA ILE A 309 -12.45 -9.32 0.71
C ILE A 309 -13.12 -10.31 -0.24
N ALA A 310 -13.45 -11.49 0.29
CA ALA A 310 -14.27 -12.46 -0.41
C ALA A 310 -15.43 -12.88 0.50
N ARG A 311 -16.66 -12.71 0.03
CA ARG A 311 -17.90 -13.00 0.76
C ARG A 311 -18.63 -14.13 0.05
N ALA A 312 -18.91 -15.22 0.78
CA ALA A 312 -19.75 -16.30 0.29
C ALA A 312 -21.23 -15.85 0.19
N ARG A 313 -21.88 -16.22 -0.91
CA ARG A 313 -23.28 -15.88 -1.21
C ARG A 313 -24.24 -16.99 -0.78
#